data_a58fd5ebfee9e9798bf5dc2692430d90
#
_entry.id   a58fd5ebfee9e9798bf5dc2692430d90
#
_cell.length_a   1.000
_cell.length_b   1.000
_cell.length_c   1.000
_cell.angle_alpha   90.00
_cell.angle_beta   90.00
_cell.angle_gamma   90.00
#
_symmetry.space_group_name_H-M   'P 1'
#
loop_
_entity.id
_entity.type
_entity.pdbx_description
1 polymer ?
#
loop_
_entity_poly.entity_id
_entity_poly.type
_entity_poly.pdbx_seq_one_letter_code
_entity_poly.pdbx_strand_id
1 'polypeptide(L)'
;MNLLRSTETWARLLRRLLKFHMVGVIGIGVQLCFLFVFRTVLHLNYLLATALAVECAVLHNFLWHEHFTWSDRSGGNSGSLRRPLRFNLSTGLISIVGNLVLMRLLVGSLHLQYMLANILSIGACSLLNFWASDQMVFQAKLAPEE
;
A
#
# COMPACT_ATOMS: atom_id res chain seq x y z
N MET A 1 16.50 -11.07 28.83
CA MET A 1 16.88 -11.23 27.41
C MET A 1 15.70 -11.16 26.43
N ASN A 2 14.52 -11.63 26.78
CA ASN A 2 13.34 -11.62 25.89
C ASN A 2 12.67 -10.24 25.70
N LEU A 3 12.71 -9.35 26.69
CA LEU A 3 12.07 -8.03 26.60
C LEU A 3 12.81 -7.08 25.64
N LEU A 4 14.14 -7.09 25.63
CA LEU A 4 14.93 -6.26 24.69
C LEU A 4 14.75 -6.70 23.25
N ARG A 5 14.64 -7.99 23.00
CA ARG A 5 14.40 -8.55 21.66
C ARG A 5 13.00 -8.21 21.14
N SER A 6 11.99 -8.12 22.04
CA SER A 6 10.64 -7.70 21.67
C SER A 6 10.56 -6.21 21.32
N THR A 7 11.22 -5.33 22.10
CA THR A 7 11.22 -3.89 21.83
C THR A 7 11.89 -3.52 20.51
N GLU A 8 13.01 -4.18 20.17
CA GLU A 8 13.66 -4.00 18.87
C GLU A 8 12.77 -4.47 17.69
N THR A 9 11.98 -5.52 17.90
CA THR A 9 11.05 -6.02 16.87
C THR A 9 9.92 -5.03 16.64
N TRP A 10 9.34 -4.49 17.71
CA TRP A 10 8.28 -3.47 17.63
C TRP A 10 8.78 -2.17 17.00
N ALA A 11 9.98 -1.71 17.37
CA ALA A 11 10.57 -0.51 16.78
C ALA A 11 10.80 -0.66 15.27
N ARG A 12 11.25 -1.84 14.81
CA ARG A 12 11.41 -2.13 13.38
C ARG A 12 10.07 -2.17 12.64
N LEU A 13 9.05 -2.80 13.23
CA LEU A 13 7.71 -2.84 12.65
C LEU A 13 7.10 -1.45 12.53
N LEU A 14 7.16 -0.65 13.59
CA LEU A 14 6.66 0.73 13.60
C LEU A 14 7.37 1.60 12.56
N ARG A 15 8.69 1.48 12.44
CA ARG A 15 9.47 2.19 11.42
C ARG A 15 9.04 1.82 10.00
N ARG A 16 8.79 0.54 9.71
CA ARG A 16 8.27 0.09 8.42
C ARG A 16 6.87 0.61 8.16
N LEU A 17 6.00 0.58 9.16
CA LEU A 17 4.65 1.11 9.08
C LEU A 17 4.65 2.61 8.74
N LEU A 18 5.47 3.40 9.43
CA LEU A 18 5.64 4.83 9.14
C LEU A 18 6.15 5.07 7.72
N LYS A 19 7.18 4.36 7.29
CA LYS A 19 7.70 4.44 5.93
C LYS A 19 6.63 4.08 4.89
N PHE A 20 5.84 3.05 5.14
CA PHE A 20 4.74 2.63 4.26
C PHE A 20 3.71 3.76 4.08
N HIS A 21 3.27 4.37 5.18
CA HIS A 21 2.30 5.46 5.12
C HIS A 21 2.87 6.72 4.44
N MET A 22 4.14 7.04 4.68
CA MET A 22 4.82 8.16 3.99
C MET A 22 4.83 7.94 2.47
N VAL A 23 5.18 6.75 2.01
CA VAL A 23 5.17 6.41 0.59
C VAL A 23 3.75 6.52 0.02
N GLY A 24 2.74 6.05 0.76
CA GLY A 24 1.33 6.17 0.35
C GLY A 24 0.88 7.62 0.16
N VAL A 25 1.26 8.53 1.07
CA VAL A 25 0.96 9.97 0.96
C VAL A 25 1.64 10.59 -0.26
N ILE A 26 2.91 10.26 -0.50
CA ILE A 26 3.63 10.72 -1.69
C ILE A 26 2.95 10.18 -2.96
N GLY A 27 2.50 8.93 -2.94
CA GLY A 27 1.77 8.29 -4.04
C GLY A 27 0.50 9.02 -4.43
N ILE A 28 -0.22 9.62 -3.48
CA ILE A 28 -1.38 10.48 -3.77
C ILE A 28 -0.93 11.71 -4.61
N GLY A 29 0.17 12.36 -4.23
CA GLY A 29 0.72 13.47 -5.00
C GLY A 29 1.11 13.06 -6.41
N VAL A 30 1.77 11.91 -6.57
CA VAL A 30 2.14 11.32 -7.87
C VAL A 30 0.91 11.06 -8.73
N GLN A 31 -0.13 10.46 -8.16
CA GLN A 31 -1.39 10.21 -8.85
C GLN A 31 -2.03 11.50 -9.37
N LEU A 32 -2.10 12.53 -8.54
CA LEU A 32 -2.69 13.82 -8.93
C LEU A 32 -1.87 14.51 -10.03
N CYS A 33 -0.53 14.46 -9.96
CA CYS A 33 0.33 14.99 -11.01
C CYS A 33 0.10 14.28 -12.34
N PHE A 34 0.10 12.94 -12.37
CA PHE A 34 -0.15 12.19 -13.60
C PHE A 34 -1.57 12.39 -14.12
N LEU A 35 -2.56 12.45 -13.24
CA LEU A 35 -3.95 12.76 -13.63
C LEU A 35 -4.03 14.11 -14.32
N PHE A 36 -3.39 15.14 -13.78
CA PHE A 36 -3.31 16.46 -14.39
C PHE A 36 -2.68 16.41 -15.78
N VAL A 37 -1.52 15.75 -15.91
CA VAL A 37 -0.81 15.61 -17.20
C VAL A 37 -1.67 14.88 -18.22
N PHE A 38 -2.21 13.71 -17.86
CA PHE A 38 -3.01 12.91 -18.78
C PHE A 38 -4.30 13.61 -19.20
N ARG A 39 -4.91 14.36 -18.29
CA ARG A 39 -6.17 15.05 -18.54
C ARG A 39 -5.97 16.37 -19.28
N THR A 40 -4.98 17.17 -18.88
CA THR A 40 -4.81 18.55 -19.35
C THR A 40 -3.83 18.65 -20.53
N VAL A 41 -2.75 17.87 -20.53
CA VAL A 41 -1.72 17.92 -21.57
C VAL A 41 -2.02 16.94 -22.70
N LEU A 42 -2.38 15.69 -22.35
CA LEU A 42 -2.63 14.63 -23.33
C LEU A 42 -4.12 14.54 -23.74
N HIS A 43 -5.01 15.33 -23.13
CA HIS A 43 -6.45 15.40 -23.41
C HIS A 43 -7.16 14.03 -23.38
N LEU A 44 -6.66 13.09 -22.58
CA LEU A 44 -7.27 11.76 -22.48
C LEU A 44 -8.66 11.83 -21.84
N ASN A 45 -9.50 10.85 -22.14
CA ASN A 45 -10.76 10.64 -21.44
C ASN A 45 -10.49 10.52 -19.93
N TYR A 46 -11.37 11.11 -19.08
CA TYR A 46 -11.16 11.17 -17.63
C TYR A 46 -11.02 9.78 -16.97
N LEU A 47 -11.76 8.77 -17.44
CA LEU A 47 -11.65 7.40 -16.91
C LEU A 47 -10.29 6.78 -17.23
N LEU A 48 -9.83 6.93 -18.48
CA LEU A 48 -8.53 6.44 -18.91
C LEU A 48 -7.40 7.19 -18.19
N ALA A 49 -7.50 8.52 -18.09
CA ALA A 49 -6.54 9.35 -17.38
C ALA A 49 -6.44 8.93 -15.89
N THR A 50 -7.58 8.67 -15.24
CA THR A 50 -7.62 8.21 -13.85
C THR A 50 -6.99 6.82 -13.71
N ALA A 51 -7.34 5.86 -14.56
CA ALA A 51 -6.79 4.51 -14.52
C ALA A 51 -5.27 4.52 -14.69
N LEU A 52 -4.75 5.25 -15.67
CA LEU A 52 -3.31 5.38 -15.89
C LEU A 52 -2.60 6.11 -14.74
N ALA A 53 -3.20 7.15 -14.17
CA ALA A 53 -2.64 7.88 -13.03
C ALA A 53 -2.55 7.00 -11.77
N VAL A 54 -3.59 6.19 -11.51
CA VAL A 54 -3.58 5.21 -10.41
C VAL A 54 -2.49 4.18 -10.62
N GLU A 55 -2.36 3.63 -11.83
CA GLU A 55 -1.33 2.64 -12.13
C GLU A 55 0.09 3.21 -11.96
N CYS A 56 0.33 4.44 -12.44
CA CYS A 56 1.61 5.14 -12.21
C CYS A 56 1.91 5.31 -10.71
N ALA A 57 0.91 5.68 -9.91
CA ALA A 57 1.07 5.83 -8.47
C ALA A 57 1.35 4.48 -7.78
N VAL A 58 0.67 3.41 -8.18
CA VAL A 58 0.90 2.06 -7.62
C VAL A 58 2.30 1.57 -7.95
N LEU A 59 2.77 1.74 -9.19
CA LEU A 59 4.13 1.38 -9.59
C LEU A 59 5.18 2.21 -8.83
N HIS A 60 4.96 3.52 -8.70
CA HIS A 60 5.80 4.40 -7.89
C HIS A 60 5.87 3.92 -6.43
N ASN A 61 4.72 3.63 -5.82
CA ASN A 61 4.65 3.14 -4.44
C ASN A 61 5.36 1.80 -4.29
N PHE A 62 5.20 0.88 -5.25
CA PHE A 62 5.91 -0.40 -5.25
C PHE A 62 7.42 -0.19 -5.25
N LEU A 63 7.97 0.65 -6.14
CA LEU A 63 9.40 0.94 -6.22
C LEU A 63 9.94 1.52 -4.91
N TRP A 64 9.23 2.48 -4.33
CA TRP A 64 9.63 3.05 -3.04
C TRP A 64 9.51 2.04 -1.90
N HIS A 65 8.49 1.22 -1.89
CA HIS A 65 8.37 0.15 -0.90
C HIS A 65 9.50 -0.86 -1.03
N GLU A 66 9.88 -1.26 -2.23
CA GLU A 66 10.98 -2.18 -2.46
C GLU A 66 12.32 -1.61 -1.98
N HIS A 67 12.62 -0.34 -2.29
CA HIS A 67 13.93 0.26 -1.98
C HIS A 67 14.01 0.95 -0.61
N PHE A 68 12.88 1.39 -0.06
CA PHE A 68 12.85 2.19 1.17
C PHE A 68 12.22 1.48 2.35
N THR A 69 11.05 0.87 2.18
CA THR A 69 10.31 0.24 3.28
C THR A 69 10.86 -1.14 3.61
N TRP A 70 11.14 -1.94 2.59
CA TRP A 70 11.64 -3.32 2.69
C TRP A 70 13.01 -3.51 2.03
N SER A 71 13.88 -2.50 2.09
CA SER A 71 15.24 -2.55 1.54
C SER A 71 16.07 -3.70 2.09
N ASP A 72 15.77 -4.14 3.31
CA ASP A 72 16.40 -5.29 3.97
C ASP A 72 15.95 -6.65 3.41
N ARG A 73 14.89 -6.70 2.63
CA ARG A 73 14.32 -7.93 2.07
C ARG A 73 14.37 -7.99 0.53
N SER A 74 14.83 -6.94 -0.13
CA SER A 74 14.79 -6.80 -1.60
C SER A 74 15.94 -7.50 -2.34
N GLY A 75 16.98 -7.91 -1.63
CA GLY A 75 18.26 -8.37 -2.18
C GLY A 75 18.23 -9.78 -2.79
N GLY A 76 17.51 -10.03 -3.88
CA GLY A 76 17.66 -11.35 -4.49
C GLY A 76 16.87 -11.67 -5.76
N ASN A 77 15.95 -10.86 -6.21
CA ASN A 77 15.22 -11.11 -7.46
C ASN A 77 14.48 -9.86 -7.96
N SER A 78 15.20 -8.74 -8.03
CA SER A 78 14.66 -7.44 -8.44
C SER A 78 14.14 -7.37 -9.89
N GLY A 79 14.28 -8.44 -10.68
CA GLY A 79 13.80 -8.50 -12.07
C GLY A 79 12.47 -9.24 -12.28
N SER A 80 11.83 -9.74 -11.22
CA SER A 80 10.61 -10.52 -11.39
C SER A 80 9.36 -9.63 -11.36
N LEU A 81 8.62 -9.58 -12.49
CA LEU A 81 7.31 -8.92 -12.60
C LEU A 81 6.24 -9.49 -11.65
N ARG A 82 6.49 -10.64 -11.01
CA ARG A 82 5.57 -11.24 -10.04
C ARG A 82 5.36 -10.37 -8.79
N ARG A 83 6.40 -9.67 -8.33
CA ARG A 83 6.30 -8.80 -7.14
C ARG A 83 5.42 -7.57 -7.37
N PRO A 84 5.65 -6.73 -8.39
CA PRO A 84 4.78 -5.59 -8.65
C PRO A 84 3.34 -6.02 -8.98
N LEU A 85 3.16 -7.14 -9.68
CA LEU A 85 1.83 -7.66 -9.96
C LEU A 85 1.11 -8.12 -8.69
N ARG A 86 1.78 -8.85 -7.81
CA ARG A 86 1.22 -9.26 -6.50
C ARG A 86 0.90 -8.05 -5.63
N PHE A 87 1.76 -7.03 -5.61
CA PHE A 87 1.52 -5.80 -4.87
C PHE A 87 0.28 -5.08 -5.40
N ASN A 88 0.18 -4.88 -6.71
CA ASN A 88 -0.96 -4.22 -7.33
C ASN A 88 -2.27 -4.99 -7.05
N LEU A 89 -2.30 -6.29 -7.28
CA LEU A 89 -3.47 -7.11 -7.04
C LEU A 89 -3.87 -7.13 -5.55
N SER A 90 -2.93 -7.35 -4.64
CA SER A 90 -3.24 -7.42 -3.20
C SER A 90 -3.71 -6.06 -2.67
N THR A 91 -2.97 -4.99 -2.97
CA THR A 91 -3.32 -3.64 -2.51
C THR A 91 -4.62 -3.15 -3.13
N GLY A 92 -4.84 -3.41 -4.42
CA GLY A 92 -6.08 -3.04 -5.11
C GLY A 92 -7.30 -3.78 -4.55
N LEU A 93 -7.21 -5.11 -4.40
CA LEU A 93 -8.30 -5.91 -3.84
C LEU A 93 -8.62 -5.52 -2.40
N ILE A 94 -7.62 -5.39 -1.53
CA ILE A 94 -7.83 -5.00 -0.14
C ILE A 94 -8.46 -3.60 -0.07
N SER A 95 -7.99 -2.66 -0.88
CA SER A 95 -8.51 -1.29 -0.87
C SER A 95 -9.95 -1.22 -1.37
N ILE A 96 -10.30 -1.93 -2.42
CA ILE A 96 -11.66 -1.89 -2.97
C ILE A 96 -12.62 -2.70 -2.11
N VAL A 97 -12.35 -3.99 -1.92
CA VAL A 97 -13.26 -4.89 -1.21
C VAL A 97 -13.33 -4.52 0.28
N GLY A 98 -12.19 -4.25 0.90
CA GLY A 98 -12.12 -3.87 2.31
C GLY A 98 -12.89 -2.58 2.57
N ASN A 99 -12.72 -1.56 1.73
CA ASN A 99 -13.43 -0.29 1.88
C ASN A 99 -14.96 -0.48 1.71
N LEU A 100 -15.39 -1.21 0.71
CA LEU A 100 -16.82 -1.49 0.51
C LEU A 100 -17.45 -2.24 1.69
N VAL A 101 -16.78 -3.28 2.20
CA VAL A 101 -17.26 -4.05 3.35
C VAL A 101 -17.31 -3.19 4.60
N LEU A 102 -16.23 -2.46 4.89
CA LEU A 102 -16.17 -1.59 6.08
C LEU A 102 -17.18 -0.46 6.02
N MET A 103 -17.34 0.21 4.88
CA MET A 103 -18.35 1.26 4.70
C MET A 103 -19.76 0.71 4.91
N ARG A 104 -20.07 -0.49 4.37
CA ARG A 104 -21.36 -1.12 4.58
C ARG A 104 -21.62 -1.43 6.06
N LEU A 105 -20.61 -1.92 6.79
CA LEU A 105 -20.72 -2.22 8.21
C LEU A 105 -20.83 -0.93 9.05
N LEU A 106 -19.93 0.02 8.83
CA LEU A 106 -19.85 1.24 9.66
C LEU A 106 -21.06 2.16 9.44
N VAL A 107 -21.46 2.36 8.20
CA VAL A 107 -22.61 3.23 7.86
C VAL A 107 -23.93 2.47 7.95
N GLY A 108 -23.98 1.25 7.39
CA GLY A 108 -25.24 0.50 7.29
C GLY A 108 -25.66 -0.17 8.60
N SER A 109 -24.74 -0.73 9.39
CA SER A 109 -25.04 -1.45 10.61
C SER A 109 -24.81 -0.64 11.87
N LEU A 110 -23.72 0.13 11.94
CA LEU A 110 -23.38 0.95 13.11
C LEU A 110 -23.89 2.39 13.02
N HIS A 111 -24.51 2.76 11.89
CA HIS A 111 -25.06 4.10 11.65
C HIS A 111 -24.07 5.25 11.91
N LEU A 112 -22.78 5.01 11.69
CA LEU A 112 -21.76 6.04 11.82
C LEU A 112 -21.92 7.11 10.72
N GLN A 113 -21.53 8.31 11.07
CA GLN A 113 -21.48 9.41 10.13
C GLN A 113 -20.53 9.04 8.96
N TYR A 114 -20.95 9.28 7.73
CA TYR A 114 -20.28 8.87 6.48
C TYR A 114 -18.77 9.23 6.43
N MET A 115 -18.43 10.48 6.80
CA MET A 115 -17.04 10.94 6.78
C MET A 115 -16.16 10.17 7.78
N LEU A 116 -16.67 9.97 9.01
CA LEU A 116 -15.98 9.22 10.05
C LEU A 116 -15.79 7.75 9.63
N ALA A 117 -16.84 7.14 9.09
CA ALA A 117 -16.79 5.78 8.57
C ALA A 117 -15.74 5.65 7.46
N ASN A 118 -15.65 6.61 6.54
CA ASN A 118 -14.67 6.61 5.46
C ASN A 118 -13.22 6.72 6.00
N ILE A 119 -12.96 7.63 6.94
CA ILE A 119 -11.61 7.76 7.56
C ILE A 119 -11.20 6.45 8.24
N LEU A 120 -12.11 5.84 9.01
CA LEU A 120 -11.86 4.56 9.68
C LEU A 120 -11.59 3.43 8.67
N SER A 121 -12.37 3.38 7.58
CA SER A 121 -12.20 2.40 6.52
C SER A 121 -10.85 2.55 5.81
N ILE A 122 -10.44 3.77 5.48
CA ILE A 122 -9.14 4.05 4.87
C ILE A 122 -8.01 3.62 5.81
N GLY A 123 -8.10 3.97 7.10
CA GLY A 123 -7.10 3.58 8.09
C GLY A 123 -6.96 2.06 8.22
N ALA A 124 -8.09 1.34 8.35
CA ALA A 124 -8.11 -0.11 8.44
C ALA A 124 -7.58 -0.78 7.17
N CYS A 125 -8.00 -0.34 5.97
CA CYS A 125 -7.49 -0.85 4.70
C CYS A 125 -5.98 -0.58 4.54
N SER A 126 -5.49 0.57 5.00
CA SER A 126 -4.05 0.89 4.95
C SER A 126 -3.22 -0.05 5.83
N LEU A 127 -3.71 -0.41 7.01
CA LEU A 127 -3.06 -1.40 7.87
C LEU A 127 -3.08 -2.80 7.25
N LEU A 128 -4.20 -3.21 6.65
CA LEU A 128 -4.30 -4.47 5.93
C LEU A 128 -3.37 -4.52 4.71
N ASN A 129 -3.27 -3.43 3.95
CA ASN A 129 -2.34 -3.30 2.83
C ASN A 129 -0.88 -3.40 3.29
N PHE A 130 -0.54 -2.78 4.41
CA PHE A 130 0.79 -2.91 5.00
C PHE A 130 1.08 -4.36 5.38
N TRP A 131 0.17 -5.01 6.09
CA TRP A 131 0.32 -6.40 6.50
C TRP A 131 0.42 -7.34 5.30
N ALA A 132 -0.45 -7.20 4.30
CA ALA A 132 -0.40 -8.00 3.09
C ALA A 132 0.91 -7.79 2.31
N SER A 133 1.38 -6.56 2.21
CA SER A 133 2.67 -6.26 1.57
C SER A 133 3.84 -6.89 2.34
N ASP A 134 3.84 -6.81 3.66
CA ASP A 134 4.90 -7.39 4.50
C ASP A 134 4.95 -8.92 4.41
N GLN A 135 3.77 -9.58 4.42
CA GLN A 135 3.69 -11.03 4.45
C GLN A 135 3.66 -11.69 3.07
N MET A 136 3.08 -11.05 2.06
CA MET A 136 2.84 -11.69 0.76
C MET A 136 3.78 -11.22 -0.33
N VAL A 137 4.16 -9.94 -0.32
CA VAL A 137 4.96 -9.34 -1.40
C VAL A 137 6.45 -9.33 -1.03
N PHE A 138 6.76 -8.85 0.17
CA PHE A 138 8.12 -8.63 0.67
C PHE A 138 8.49 -9.64 1.78
N GLN A 139 8.25 -10.91 1.54
CA GLN A 139 8.61 -11.97 2.49
C GLN A 139 10.12 -11.94 2.81
N ALA A 140 10.46 -12.09 4.09
CA ALA A 140 11.84 -12.37 4.47
C ALA A 140 12.22 -13.74 3.87
N LYS A 141 13.32 -13.80 3.11
CA LYS A 141 13.91 -15.09 2.76
C LYS A 141 14.38 -15.72 4.07
N LEU A 142 13.79 -16.85 4.44
CA LEU A 142 14.40 -17.71 5.45
C LEU A 142 15.76 -18.11 4.88
N ALA A 143 16.84 -17.79 5.60
CA ALA A 143 18.15 -18.34 5.28
C ALA A 143 18.01 -19.87 5.31
N PRO A 144 18.56 -20.62 4.34
CA PRO A 144 18.63 -22.07 4.47
C PRO A 144 19.35 -22.35 5.79
N GLU A 145 18.75 -23.17 6.64
CA GLU A 145 19.42 -23.72 7.82
C GLU A 145 20.57 -24.60 7.29
N GLU A 146 21.80 -24.13 7.51
CA GLU A 146 23.00 -24.92 7.29
C GLU A 146 23.20 -25.91 8.45
#